data_2b5ce33c58e97873732cb419bec991bc
#
_entry.id   2b5ce33c58e97873732cb419bec991bc
#
_cell.length_a   1.000
_cell.length_b   1.000
_cell.length_c   1.000
_cell.angle_alpha   90.00
_cell.angle_beta   90.00
_cell.angle_gamma   90.00
#
_symmetry.space_group_name_H-M   'P 1'
#
loop_
_entity.id
_entity.type
_entity.pdbx_description
1 polymer ?
#
loop_
_entity_poly.entity_id
_entity_poly.type
_entity_poly.pdbx_seq_one_letter_code
_entity_poly.pdbx_strand_id
1 'polypeptide(L)'
;VFSSCLSPAVPHKITAVSKTQLAASSSPKNNISLHARYAALIDADNNRLLYGKEADIKAPNASTTKIITLITALNICADDYIATTSAYAASMPDVQLNAIKGEQFTIKDLYFSLMLRSHNDTAVIIAENAAYYYICNLSDKERNELIYDISFIPDYSNNSSFLKNISKEQSKVL
;
A
#
# COMPACT_ATOMS: atom_id res chain seq x y z
N VAL A 1 -21.86 -2.53 20.98
CA VAL A 1 -20.91 -2.65 22.09
C VAL A 1 -19.54 -2.52 21.48
N PHE A 2 -19.00 -1.29 21.46
CA PHE A 2 -17.64 -1.02 21.01
C PHE A 2 -16.72 -1.25 22.20
N SER A 3 -15.88 -2.28 22.11
CA SER A 3 -14.86 -2.56 23.11
C SER A 3 -13.52 -2.04 22.61
N SER A 4 -12.98 -1.13 23.40
CA SER A 4 -11.56 -0.76 23.56
C SER A 4 -10.66 -0.68 22.32
N CYS A 5 -10.43 0.55 21.85
CA CYS A 5 -9.19 0.91 21.17
C CYS A 5 -8.00 0.65 22.12
N LEU A 6 -7.22 -0.35 21.82
CA LEU A 6 -5.92 -0.57 22.43
C LEU A 6 -4.95 0.51 21.94
N SER A 7 -4.12 0.97 22.84
CA SER A 7 -3.13 2.04 22.71
C SER A 7 -2.36 2.02 21.39
N PRO A 8 -2.19 3.17 20.71
CA PRO A 8 -1.52 3.21 19.41
C PRO A 8 -0.04 2.87 19.58
N ALA A 9 0.41 1.89 18.80
CA ALA A 9 1.84 1.77 18.52
C ALA A 9 2.26 3.05 17.78
N VAL A 10 3.24 3.76 18.33
CA VAL A 10 3.76 5.01 17.76
C VAL A 10 4.18 4.73 16.30
N PRO A 11 3.64 5.43 15.31
CA PRO A 11 4.07 5.23 13.94
C PRO A 11 5.55 5.58 13.83
N HIS A 12 6.37 4.63 13.41
CA HIS A 12 7.74 4.95 13.03
C HIS A 12 7.66 5.98 11.90
N LYS A 13 8.16 7.19 12.16
CA LYS A 13 8.34 8.22 11.15
C LYS A 13 9.08 7.61 9.98
N ILE A 14 8.41 7.49 8.84
CA ILE A 14 9.07 7.21 7.57
C ILE A 14 9.95 8.43 7.31
N THR A 15 11.21 8.32 7.68
CA THR A 15 12.20 9.33 7.30
C THR A 15 12.31 9.21 5.78
N ALA A 16 11.89 10.25 5.07
CA ALA A 16 12.05 10.32 3.63
C ALA A 16 13.52 10.02 3.32
N VAL A 17 13.74 8.89 2.65
CA VAL A 17 15.09 8.55 2.17
C VAL A 17 15.47 9.65 1.19
N SER A 18 16.40 10.48 1.61
CA SER A 18 17.04 11.47 0.76
C SER A 18 17.36 10.81 -0.59
N LYS A 19 17.06 11.49 -1.70
CA LYS A 19 17.57 11.14 -3.03
C LYS A 19 19.09 11.15 -2.99
N THR A 20 19.69 10.11 -2.45
CA THR A 20 21.10 9.84 -2.62
C THR A 20 21.22 9.48 -4.10
N GLN A 21 21.83 10.37 -4.88
CA GLN A 21 22.20 10.08 -6.26
C GLN A 21 22.90 8.73 -6.27
N LEU A 22 22.28 7.75 -6.89
CA LEU A 22 22.96 6.52 -7.28
C LEU A 22 24.15 6.97 -8.15
N ALA A 23 25.34 6.99 -7.55
CA ALA A 23 26.54 7.30 -8.30
C ALA A 23 26.62 6.26 -9.42
N ALA A 24 26.57 6.73 -10.67
CA ALA A 24 26.75 5.91 -11.83
C ALA A 24 28.18 5.36 -11.79
N SER A 25 28.37 4.26 -11.07
CA SER A 25 29.56 3.45 -11.17
C SER A 25 29.52 2.78 -12.52
N SER A 26 30.56 3.01 -13.33
CA SER A 26 30.75 2.30 -14.60
C SER A 26 30.61 0.80 -14.35
N SER A 27 29.49 0.25 -14.77
CA SER A 27 29.20 -1.19 -14.61
C SER A 27 30.32 -2.00 -15.23
N PRO A 28 30.89 -2.99 -14.54
CA PRO A 28 31.79 -3.93 -15.19
C PRO A 28 31.02 -4.55 -16.36
N LYS A 29 31.66 -4.63 -17.53
CA LYS A 29 31.09 -5.25 -18.74
C LYS A 29 30.98 -6.76 -18.53
N ASN A 30 30.11 -7.19 -17.61
CA ASN A 30 29.72 -8.58 -17.53
C ASN A 30 28.58 -8.78 -18.52
N ASN A 31 28.81 -9.56 -19.56
CA ASN A 31 27.81 -9.96 -20.54
C ASN A 31 26.79 -10.92 -19.89
N ILE A 32 26.02 -10.43 -18.92
CA ILE A 32 24.89 -11.17 -18.36
C ILE A 32 23.74 -11.04 -19.36
N SER A 33 23.39 -12.15 -20.01
CA SER A 33 22.23 -12.21 -20.87
C SER A 33 20.97 -12.40 -20.02
N LEU A 34 20.13 -11.36 -19.96
CA LEU A 34 18.83 -11.40 -19.27
C LEU A 34 17.72 -11.21 -20.28
N HIS A 35 16.71 -12.09 -20.22
CA HIS A 35 15.46 -11.94 -20.99
C HIS A 35 14.59 -10.79 -20.47
N ALA A 36 14.73 -10.40 -19.19
CA ALA A 36 14.05 -9.24 -18.63
C ALA A 36 14.37 -7.97 -19.42
N ARG A 37 13.35 -7.15 -19.69
CA ARG A 37 13.50 -5.85 -20.35
C ARG A 37 14.26 -4.86 -19.46
N TYR A 38 13.96 -4.86 -18.19
CA TYR A 38 14.55 -4.01 -17.16
C TYR A 38 15.09 -4.87 -16.02
N ALA A 39 16.20 -4.49 -15.45
CA ALA A 39 16.77 -5.17 -14.31
C ALA A 39 17.67 -4.24 -13.48
N ALA A 40 17.65 -4.41 -12.16
CA ALA A 40 18.59 -3.80 -11.25
C ALA A 40 19.01 -4.80 -10.19
N LEU A 41 20.29 -4.83 -9.86
CA LEU A 41 20.86 -5.54 -8.74
C LEU A 41 21.52 -4.53 -7.82
N ILE A 42 21.09 -4.47 -6.58
CA ILE A 42 21.53 -3.49 -5.60
C ILE A 42 22.14 -4.23 -4.40
N ASP A 43 23.27 -3.74 -3.93
CA ASP A 43 23.85 -4.13 -2.66
C ASP A 43 22.99 -3.51 -1.55
N ALA A 44 22.35 -4.34 -0.72
CA ALA A 44 21.40 -3.91 0.30
C ALA A 44 22.07 -3.16 1.46
N ASP A 45 23.35 -3.42 1.73
CA ASP A 45 24.06 -2.84 2.88
C ASP A 45 24.44 -1.37 2.64
N ASN A 46 24.74 -1.02 1.39
CA ASN A 46 25.22 0.32 1.03
C ASN A 46 24.45 0.99 -0.12
N ASN A 47 23.36 0.37 -0.59
CA ASN A 47 22.51 0.83 -1.69
C ASN A 47 23.28 1.05 -3.02
N ARG A 48 24.37 0.33 -3.24
CA ARG A 48 25.17 0.43 -4.45
C ARG A 48 24.57 -0.41 -5.57
N LEU A 49 24.39 0.20 -6.74
CA LEU A 49 23.97 -0.53 -7.94
C LEU A 49 25.14 -1.41 -8.41
N LEU A 50 24.96 -2.74 -8.40
CA LEU A 50 25.94 -3.73 -8.86
C LEU A 50 25.74 -4.07 -10.33
N TYR A 51 24.50 -4.07 -10.81
CA TYR A 51 24.15 -4.31 -12.21
C TYR A 51 22.86 -3.54 -12.55
N GLY A 52 22.82 -2.97 -13.75
CA GLY A 52 21.64 -2.29 -14.27
C GLY A 52 21.43 -2.59 -15.76
N LYS A 53 20.22 -2.97 -16.14
CA LYS A 53 19.75 -3.03 -17.51
C LYS A 53 18.52 -2.14 -17.61
N GLU A 54 18.65 -0.99 -18.30
CA GLU A 54 17.60 0.01 -18.40
C GLU A 54 16.95 0.34 -17.01
N ALA A 55 17.81 0.39 -15.95
CA ALA A 55 17.38 0.44 -14.57
C ALA A 55 16.66 1.75 -14.20
N ASP A 56 16.97 2.84 -14.91
CA ASP A 56 16.39 4.17 -14.67
C ASP A 56 15.19 4.48 -15.57
N ILE A 57 14.81 3.54 -16.45
CA ILE A 57 13.68 3.72 -17.34
C ILE A 57 12.36 3.53 -16.57
N LYS A 58 11.46 4.49 -16.69
CA LYS A 58 10.09 4.36 -16.15
C LYS A 58 9.34 3.27 -16.91
N ALA A 59 8.94 2.24 -16.19
CA ALA A 59 8.25 1.08 -16.74
C ALA A 59 7.02 0.73 -15.90
N PRO A 60 5.98 0.10 -16.49
CA PRO A 60 4.85 -0.44 -15.74
C PRO A 60 5.33 -1.47 -14.72
N ASN A 61 4.98 -1.26 -13.46
CA ASN A 61 5.41 -2.13 -12.36
C ASN A 61 4.61 -3.44 -12.27
N ALA A 62 3.45 -3.51 -12.93
CA ALA A 62 2.51 -4.63 -12.78
C ALA A 62 2.31 -4.98 -11.29
N SER A 63 2.25 -6.25 -10.95
CA SER A 63 2.01 -6.70 -9.58
C SER A 63 3.14 -6.44 -8.58
N THR A 64 4.30 -5.96 -9.02
CA THR A 64 5.34 -5.53 -8.06
C THR A 64 4.89 -4.32 -7.23
N THR A 65 3.90 -3.56 -7.69
CA THR A 65 3.23 -2.51 -6.92
C THR A 65 2.67 -3.03 -5.58
N LYS A 66 2.25 -4.28 -5.52
CA LYS A 66 1.70 -4.92 -4.31
C LYS A 66 2.71 -5.03 -3.17
N ILE A 67 4.00 -5.00 -3.47
CA ILE A 67 5.07 -4.94 -2.47
C ILE A 67 4.94 -3.64 -1.65
N ILE A 68 4.68 -2.52 -2.32
CA ILE A 68 4.50 -1.23 -1.62
C ILE A 68 3.20 -1.25 -0.80
N THR A 69 2.13 -1.84 -1.33
CA THR A 69 0.88 -2.01 -0.58
C THR A 69 1.13 -2.79 0.71
N LEU A 70 1.87 -3.90 0.65
CA LEU A 70 2.21 -4.70 1.83
C LEU A 70 3.06 -3.90 2.82
N ILE A 71 4.15 -3.28 2.37
CA ILE A 71 5.05 -2.49 3.24
C ILE A 71 4.27 -1.39 3.93
N THR A 72 3.39 -0.69 3.22
CA THR A 72 2.56 0.37 3.79
C THR A 72 1.62 -0.18 4.86
N ALA A 73 0.92 -1.28 4.58
CA ALA A 73 -0.01 -1.89 5.53
C ALA A 73 0.69 -2.42 6.79
N LEU A 74 1.85 -3.07 6.64
CA LEU A 74 2.68 -3.54 7.76
C LEU A 74 3.15 -2.41 8.69
N ASN A 75 3.32 -1.19 8.16
CA ASN A 75 3.69 -0.02 8.98
C ASN A 75 2.49 0.66 9.65
N ILE A 76 1.27 0.36 9.22
CA ILE A 76 0.06 1.04 9.65
C ILE A 76 -0.79 0.16 10.57
N CYS A 77 -1.04 -1.10 10.16
CA CYS A 77 -2.03 -1.96 10.79
C CYS A 77 -1.42 -2.90 11.84
N ALA A 78 -2.17 -3.15 12.90
CA ALA A 78 -1.89 -4.28 13.78
C ALA A 78 -2.17 -5.60 13.05
N ASP A 79 -1.37 -6.64 13.29
CA ASP A 79 -1.46 -7.95 12.62
C ASP A 79 -2.81 -8.65 12.78
N ASP A 80 -3.48 -8.41 13.90
CA ASP A 80 -4.78 -9.00 14.28
C ASP A 80 -5.99 -8.15 13.83
N TYR A 81 -5.75 -7.04 13.12
CA TYR A 81 -6.83 -6.21 12.62
C TYR A 81 -7.72 -6.99 11.66
N ILE A 82 -9.04 -6.89 11.85
CA ILE A 82 -10.03 -7.56 11.01
C ILE A 82 -10.44 -6.63 9.87
N ALA A 83 -10.00 -6.97 8.68
CA ALA A 83 -10.32 -6.28 7.44
C ALA A 83 -11.65 -6.77 6.88
N THR A 84 -12.48 -5.85 6.38
CA THR A 84 -13.78 -6.16 5.78
C THR A 84 -13.74 -5.86 4.28
N THR A 85 -14.23 -6.80 3.48
CA THR A 85 -14.29 -6.68 2.02
C THR A 85 -15.37 -5.68 1.60
N SER A 86 -14.99 -4.65 0.85
CA SER A 86 -15.91 -3.70 0.23
C SER A 86 -16.56 -4.28 -1.03
N ALA A 87 -17.64 -3.63 -1.49
CA ALA A 87 -18.22 -3.97 -2.79
C ALA A 87 -17.25 -3.69 -3.95
N TYR A 88 -16.40 -2.69 -3.81
CA TYR A 88 -15.40 -2.35 -4.81
C TYR A 88 -14.29 -3.41 -4.86
N ALA A 89 -13.75 -3.81 -3.72
CA ALA A 89 -12.76 -4.87 -3.65
C ALA A 89 -13.28 -6.18 -4.26
N ALA A 90 -14.53 -6.57 -3.92
CA ALA A 90 -15.17 -7.76 -4.46
C ALA A 90 -15.40 -7.72 -6.00
N SER A 91 -15.33 -6.53 -6.61
CA SER A 91 -15.51 -6.35 -8.07
C SER A 91 -14.20 -6.31 -8.86
N MET A 92 -13.07 -6.50 -8.20
CA MET A 92 -11.78 -6.44 -8.88
C MET A 92 -11.63 -7.55 -9.93
N PRO A 93 -10.93 -7.29 -11.04
CA PRO A 93 -10.69 -8.30 -12.05
C PRO A 93 -9.70 -9.37 -11.58
N ASP A 94 -9.69 -10.50 -12.26
CA ASP A 94 -8.72 -11.57 -12.03
C ASP A 94 -7.25 -11.07 -12.07
N VAL A 95 -6.42 -11.62 -11.24
CA VAL A 95 -6.44 -12.78 -10.33
C VAL A 95 -7.06 -12.39 -8.99
N GLN A 96 -7.98 -13.21 -8.44
CA GLN A 96 -8.75 -12.90 -7.24
C GLN A 96 -8.66 -13.99 -6.17
N LEU A 97 -8.85 -13.59 -4.91
CA LEU A 97 -9.22 -14.48 -3.81
C LEU A 97 -10.69 -14.93 -3.93
N ASN A 98 -11.49 -14.18 -4.69
CA ASN A 98 -12.94 -14.26 -4.80
C ASN A 98 -13.65 -13.90 -3.49
N ALA A 99 -13.12 -12.95 -2.77
CA ALA A 99 -13.74 -12.42 -1.55
C ALA A 99 -15.07 -11.75 -1.88
N ILE A 100 -16.10 -12.03 -1.07
CA ILE A 100 -17.43 -11.43 -1.24
C ILE A 100 -17.60 -10.20 -0.35
N LYS A 101 -18.48 -9.27 -0.75
CA LYS A 101 -18.79 -8.08 0.04
C LYS A 101 -19.20 -8.43 1.45
N GLY A 102 -18.56 -7.82 2.44
CA GLY A 102 -18.81 -8.02 3.87
C GLY A 102 -18.05 -9.18 4.49
N GLU A 103 -17.36 -9.99 3.70
CA GLU A 103 -16.48 -11.03 4.20
C GLU A 103 -15.31 -10.44 4.96
N GLN A 104 -14.90 -11.09 6.03
CA GLN A 104 -13.88 -10.61 6.96
C GLN A 104 -12.68 -11.55 7.03
N PHE A 105 -11.52 -10.96 7.11
CA PHE A 105 -10.24 -11.65 7.19
C PHE A 105 -9.34 -10.98 8.21
N THR A 106 -8.43 -11.71 8.85
CA THR A 106 -7.32 -11.05 9.52
C THR A 106 -6.44 -10.39 8.44
N ILE A 107 -5.96 -9.18 8.71
CA ILE A 107 -5.14 -8.48 7.70
C ILE A 107 -3.86 -9.25 7.40
N LYS A 108 -3.33 -9.96 8.39
CA LYS A 108 -2.16 -10.82 8.26
C LYS A 108 -2.37 -11.96 7.25
N ASP A 109 -3.54 -12.60 7.25
CA ASP A 109 -3.84 -13.67 6.28
C ASP A 109 -3.93 -13.10 4.86
N LEU A 110 -4.44 -11.88 4.72
CA LEU A 110 -4.46 -11.19 3.44
C LEU A 110 -3.05 -10.88 2.90
N TYR A 111 -2.05 -10.66 3.77
CA TYR A 111 -0.67 -10.46 3.33
C TYR A 111 -0.11 -11.69 2.60
N PHE A 112 -0.44 -12.89 3.06
CA PHE A 112 -0.06 -14.13 2.36
C PHE A 112 -0.79 -14.27 1.03
N SER A 113 -2.08 -13.98 0.99
CA SER A 113 -2.87 -13.96 -0.24
C SER A 113 -2.30 -12.99 -1.27
N LEU A 114 -1.95 -11.78 -0.81
CA LEU A 114 -1.36 -10.73 -1.65
C LEU A 114 -0.03 -11.16 -2.26
N MET A 115 0.88 -11.69 -1.44
CA MET A 115 2.26 -11.94 -1.88
C MET A 115 2.44 -13.28 -2.58
N LEU A 116 1.72 -14.32 -2.16
CA LEU A 116 1.88 -15.67 -2.73
C LEU A 116 1.03 -15.88 -3.98
N ARG A 117 -0.11 -15.22 -4.07
CA ARG A 117 -1.08 -15.41 -5.18
C ARG A 117 -1.33 -14.14 -5.99
N SER A 118 -0.86 -13.00 -5.51
CA SER A 118 -0.99 -11.71 -6.19
C SER A 118 -2.44 -11.30 -6.48
N HIS A 119 -3.39 -11.65 -5.60
CA HIS A 119 -4.80 -11.37 -5.76
C HIS A 119 -5.09 -9.86 -5.79
N ASN A 120 -5.91 -9.42 -6.73
CA ASN A 120 -6.23 -8.01 -6.96
C ASN A 120 -7.25 -7.49 -5.93
N ASP A 121 -8.30 -8.26 -5.65
CA ASP A 121 -9.27 -7.96 -4.60
C ASP A 121 -8.60 -7.84 -3.22
N THR A 122 -7.69 -8.75 -2.89
CA THR A 122 -6.89 -8.70 -1.67
C THR A 122 -6.08 -7.41 -1.56
N ALA A 123 -5.46 -6.95 -2.65
CA ALA A 123 -4.71 -5.69 -2.66
C ALA A 123 -5.61 -4.50 -2.29
N VAL A 124 -6.82 -4.47 -2.82
CA VAL A 124 -7.81 -3.42 -2.54
C VAL A 124 -8.35 -3.53 -1.11
N ILE A 125 -8.69 -4.74 -0.63
CA ILE A 125 -9.12 -4.95 0.76
C ILE A 125 -8.06 -4.41 1.73
N ILE A 126 -6.79 -4.76 1.53
CA ILE A 126 -5.70 -4.28 2.39
C ILE A 126 -5.59 -2.77 2.33
N ALA A 127 -5.58 -2.17 1.14
CA ALA A 127 -5.40 -0.73 0.98
C ALA A 127 -6.54 0.07 1.62
N GLU A 128 -7.80 -0.31 1.39
CA GLU A 128 -8.97 0.36 1.97
C GLU A 128 -8.98 0.26 3.50
N ASN A 129 -8.71 -0.94 4.04
CA ASN A 129 -8.75 -1.17 5.47
C ASN A 129 -7.54 -0.55 6.19
N ALA A 130 -6.34 -0.57 5.60
CA ALA A 130 -5.17 0.11 6.14
C ALA A 130 -5.38 1.63 6.19
N ALA A 131 -5.94 2.22 5.14
CA ALA A 131 -6.27 3.64 5.13
C ALA A 131 -7.34 3.98 6.19
N TYR A 132 -8.38 3.16 6.32
CA TYR A 132 -9.40 3.34 7.35
C TYR A 132 -8.80 3.25 8.75
N TYR A 133 -8.00 2.22 9.02
CA TYR A 133 -7.29 2.05 10.29
C TYR A 133 -6.43 3.27 10.63
N TYR A 134 -5.66 3.76 9.66
CA TYR A 134 -4.82 4.93 9.82
C TYR A 134 -5.63 6.18 10.20
N ILE A 135 -6.69 6.47 9.44
CA ILE A 135 -7.54 7.64 9.66
C ILE A 135 -8.24 7.59 11.03
N CYS A 136 -8.71 6.41 11.45
CA CYS A 136 -9.36 6.24 12.76
C CYS A 136 -8.40 6.48 13.93
N ASN A 137 -7.10 6.30 13.72
CA ASN A 137 -6.09 6.51 14.75
C ASN A 137 -5.46 7.92 14.73
N LEU A 138 -5.84 8.79 13.78
CA LEU A 138 -5.41 10.19 13.77
C LEU A 138 -6.19 11.02 14.77
N SER A 139 -5.54 12.05 15.33
CA SER A 139 -6.23 13.13 16.04
C SER A 139 -7.16 13.91 15.10
N ASP A 140 -8.15 14.59 15.64
CA ASP A 140 -9.09 15.40 14.84
C ASP A 140 -8.37 16.46 14.00
N LYS A 141 -7.29 17.05 14.53
CA LYS A 141 -6.47 18.01 13.79
C LYS A 141 -5.79 17.38 12.58
N GLU A 142 -5.09 16.27 12.78
CA GLU A 142 -4.38 15.54 11.71
C GLU A 142 -5.35 15.02 10.66
N ARG A 143 -6.52 14.55 11.09
CA ARG A 143 -7.58 14.08 10.19
C ARG A 143 -8.11 15.20 9.30
N ASN A 144 -8.33 16.38 9.86
CA ASN A 144 -8.78 17.54 9.08
C ASN A 144 -7.71 18.00 8.09
N GLU A 145 -6.44 18.04 8.50
CA GLU A 145 -5.32 18.36 7.59
C GLU A 145 -5.22 17.36 6.43
N LEU A 146 -5.35 16.06 6.71
CA LEU A 146 -5.31 15.02 5.68
C LEU A 146 -6.44 15.15 4.65
N ILE A 147 -7.65 15.54 5.06
CA ILE A 147 -8.79 15.69 4.15
C ILE A 147 -8.54 16.82 3.16
N TYR A 148 -7.88 17.89 3.55
CA TYR A 148 -7.50 18.97 2.63
C TYR A 148 -6.47 18.49 1.59
N ASP A 149 -5.51 17.66 1.98
CA ASP A 149 -4.48 17.13 1.08
C ASP A 149 -5.06 16.13 0.06
N ILE A 150 -6.01 15.29 0.46
CA ILE A 150 -6.64 14.30 -0.42
C ILE A 150 -7.57 14.96 -1.45
N SER A 151 -8.19 16.09 -1.11
CA SER A 151 -9.07 16.81 -2.03
C SER A 151 -8.37 17.35 -3.29
N PHE A 152 -7.05 17.36 -3.28
CA PHE A 152 -6.20 17.81 -4.39
C PHE A 152 -5.90 16.70 -5.43
N ILE A 153 -6.36 15.46 -5.23
CA ILE A 153 -6.19 14.37 -6.19
C ILE A 153 -7.46 14.28 -7.05
N PRO A 154 -7.47 14.83 -8.29
CA PRO A 154 -8.70 15.04 -9.08
C PRO A 154 -9.48 13.75 -9.39
N ASP A 155 -8.83 12.61 -9.49
CA ASP A 155 -9.45 11.33 -9.89
C ASP A 155 -10.09 10.56 -8.73
N TYR A 156 -9.79 10.88 -7.49
CA TYR A 156 -10.37 10.21 -6.32
C TYR A 156 -11.69 10.81 -5.85
N SER A 157 -12.01 12.05 -6.25
CA SER A 157 -13.18 12.78 -5.77
C SER A 157 -14.52 12.22 -6.26
N ASN A 158 -14.54 11.47 -7.38
CA ASN A 158 -15.80 11.12 -8.04
C ASN A 158 -16.25 9.67 -7.90
N ASN A 159 -15.42 8.72 -7.45
CA ASN A 159 -15.79 7.30 -7.55
C ASN A 159 -15.43 6.40 -6.37
N SER A 160 -14.83 6.84 -5.28
CA SER A 160 -14.52 5.91 -4.21
C SER A 160 -15.65 5.85 -3.18
N SER A 161 -16.25 4.68 -3.05
CA SER A 161 -17.12 4.31 -1.92
C SER A 161 -16.43 4.57 -0.56
N PHE A 162 -15.10 4.57 -0.55
CA PHE A 162 -14.24 4.87 0.56
C PHE A 162 -14.39 6.32 1.06
N LEU A 163 -14.27 7.32 0.18
CA LEU A 163 -14.45 8.74 0.58
C LEU A 163 -15.90 9.03 0.99
N LYS A 164 -16.88 8.37 0.35
CA LYS A 164 -18.28 8.47 0.75
C LYS A 164 -18.54 7.86 2.13
N ASN A 165 -17.81 6.82 2.50
CA ASN A 165 -17.95 6.19 3.83
C ASN A 165 -17.26 7.02 4.91
N ILE A 166 -16.09 7.61 4.64
CA ILE A 166 -15.43 8.55 5.56
C ILE A 166 -16.36 9.74 5.85
N SER A 167 -16.94 10.35 4.81
CA SER A 167 -17.84 11.49 4.99
C SER A 167 -19.15 11.14 5.76
N LYS A 168 -19.62 9.89 5.63
CA LYS A 168 -20.78 9.39 6.40
C LYS A 168 -20.44 9.10 7.85
N GLU A 169 -19.27 8.58 8.15
CA GLU A 169 -18.84 8.36 9.53
C GLU A 169 -18.51 9.69 10.23
N GLN A 170 -17.95 10.67 9.52
CA GLN A 170 -17.73 12.03 10.03
C GLN A 170 -19.04 12.75 10.37
N SER A 171 -20.10 12.57 9.58
CA SER A 171 -21.43 13.17 9.87
C SER A 171 -22.15 12.55 11.06
N LYS A 172 -21.64 11.45 11.61
CA LYS A 172 -22.18 10.82 12.84
C LYS A 172 -21.45 11.27 14.11
N VAL A 173 -20.32 11.96 13.96
CA VAL A 173 -19.47 12.44 15.07
C VAL A 173 -19.68 13.93 15.35
N LEU A 174 -20.40 14.64 14.48
CA LEU A 174 -20.89 16.03 14.65
C LEU A 174 -22.36 16.01 15.08
#